data_4601ee9bac1d7d52d3c99a0dc2593488
#
_entry.id   4601ee9bac1d7d52d3c99a0dc2593488
#
_cell.length_a   1.000
_cell.length_b   1.000
_cell.length_c   1.000
_cell.angle_alpha   90.00
_cell.angle_beta   90.00
_cell.angle_gamma   90.00
#
_symmetry.space_group_name_H-M   'P 1'
#
loop_
_entity.id
_entity.type
_entity.pdbx_description
1 polymer ?
#
loop_
_entity_poly.entity_id
_entity_poly.type
_entity_poly.pdbx_seq_one_letter_code
_entity_poly.pdbx_strand_id
1 'polypeptide(L)'
;THYTETVEGAPVNSIIQQRACLPTQSGKVEEGALVDLTDYSMRLLEKKYDIDGHKEFYLSTVVFQYTTAQPEKKKLQAIQEAAVQAVQENYAETPHVEAQVAMMIANQAADNDNQVSIQQVRQQLEEEYPLAAVPFDDYVEKSDVIDSAAQPVTVTPARIRRMESRSLRTANGIEVKIPTELLNAESEVEFLHADDGSISLLIKNVIL
;
A
#
# COMPACT_ATOMS: atom_id res chain seq x y z
N THR A 1 34.59 -10.32 13.86
CA THR A 1 33.59 -10.22 14.93
C THR A 1 34.12 -10.91 16.17
N HIS A 2 34.04 -10.22 17.30
CA HIS A 2 34.34 -10.78 18.62
C HIS A 2 33.08 -11.34 19.22
N TYR A 3 33.14 -12.52 19.80
CA TYR A 3 32.06 -13.08 20.59
C TYR A 3 32.60 -13.85 21.78
N THR A 4 31.79 -14.00 22.79
CA THR A 4 32.11 -14.77 23.97
C THR A 4 31.25 -16.03 24.00
N GLU A 5 31.86 -17.16 24.11
CA GLU A 5 31.16 -18.45 24.28
C GLU A 5 31.57 -19.08 25.62
N THR A 6 30.72 -19.93 26.15
CA THR A 6 31.03 -20.66 27.39
C THR A 6 31.51 -22.04 27.00
N VAL A 7 32.79 -22.32 27.23
CA VAL A 7 33.40 -23.63 27.00
C VAL A 7 33.75 -24.22 28.38
N GLU A 8 33.24 -25.38 28.68
CA GLU A 8 33.45 -26.08 29.97
C GLU A 8 33.16 -25.22 31.22
N GLY A 9 32.17 -24.34 31.13
CA GLY A 9 31.77 -23.45 32.22
C GLY A 9 32.57 -22.17 32.37
N ALA A 10 33.59 -21.93 31.54
CA ALA A 10 34.37 -20.70 31.53
C ALA A 10 34.07 -19.85 30.28
N PRO A 11 33.99 -18.50 30.42
CA PRO A 11 33.83 -17.61 29.28
C PRO A 11 35.11 -17.56 28.45
N VAL A 12 35.00 -17.89 27.18
CA VAL A 12 36.12 -17.86 26.23
C VAL A 12 35.80 -16.82 25.16
N ASN A 13 36.72 -15.87 24.95
CA ASN A 13 36.62 -14.90 23.87
C ASN A 13 37.15 -15.52 22.57
N SER A 14 36.31 -15.54 21.57
CA SER A 14 36.65 -16.04 20.25
C SER A 14 36.55 -14.96 19.20
N ILE A 15 37.33 -15.07 18.14
CA ILE A 15 37.33 -14.17 16.98
C ILE A 15 36.96 -14.97 15.75
N ILE A 16 35.81 -14.65 15.15
CA ILE A 16 35.45 -15.18 13.84
C ILE A 16 36.09 -14.29 12.77
N GLN A 17 36.96 -14.87 11.97
CA GLN A 17 37.40 -14.26 10.73
C GLN A 17 36.29 -14.37 9.69
N GLN A 18 35.48 -13.33 9.54
CA GLN A 18 34.52 -13.26 8.46
C GLN A 18 35.19 -12.69 7.22
N ARG A 19 35.21 -13.48 6.14
CA ARG A 19 35.70 -13.00 4.83
C ARG A 19 34.66 -12.12 4.11
N ALA A 20 33.40 -12.24 4.47
CA ALA A 20 32.31 -11.38 4.02
C ALA A 20 32.10 -10.27 5.05
N CYS A 21 32.34 -9.04 4.67
CA CYS A 21 32.14 -7.86 5.51
C CYS A 21 30.76 -7.26 5.27
N LEU A 22 30.19 -6.66 6.30
CA LEU A 22 29.06 -5.74 6.13
C LEU A 22 29.47 -4.62 5.16
N PRO A 23 28.54 -4.13 4.32
CA PRO A 23 28.83 -2.99 3.46
C PRO A 23 29.26 -1.79 4.31
N THR A 24 30.07 -0.91 3.72
CA THR A 24 30.41 0.38 4.34
C THR A 24 29.14 1.17 4.68
N GLN A 25 29.22 2.16 5.56
CA GLN A 25 28.06 2.97 5.97
C GLN A 25 27.26 3.56 4.80
N SER A 26 27.92 3.79 3.65
CA SER A 26 27.29 4.24 2.40
C SER A 26 26.82 3.09 1.50
N GLY A 27 27.15 1.85 1.83
CA GLY A 27 26.79 0.66 1.06
C GLY A 27 25.34 0.26 1.32
N LYS A 28 24.63 -0.05 0.24
CA LYS A 28 23.24 -0.57 0.34
C LYS A 28 23.25 -2.00 0.83
N VAL A 29 22.50 -2.28 1.90
CA VAL A 29 22.23 -3.64 2.32
C VAL A 29 21.29 -4.28 1.30
N GLU A 30 21.67 -5.41 0.74
CA GLU A 30 20.87 -6.12 -0.26
C GLU A 30 19.89 -7.10 0.36
N GLU A 31 20.34 -7.78 1.39
CA GLU A 31 19.54 -8.74 2.16
C GLU A 31 19.96 -8.72 3.63
N GLY A 32 19.01 -8.95 4.53
CA GLY A 32 19.29 -9.00 5.95
C GLY A 32 18.05 -9.29 6.78
N ALA A 33 18.29 -9.72 8.00
CA ALA A 33 17.28 -9.91 9.02
C ALA A 33 17.66 -9.09 10.25
N LEU A 34 16.70 -8.36 10.78
CA LEU A 34 16.79 -7.66 12.06
C LEU A 34 15.82 -8.32 13.03
N VAL A 35 16.34 -8.88 14.11
CA VAL A 35 15.54 -9.54 15.14
C VAL A 35 15.57 -8.68 16.39
N ASP A 36 14.39 -8.33 16.91
CA ASP A 36 14.26 -7.74 18.24
C ASP A 36 14.34 -8.88 19.28
N LEU A 37 15.31 -8.81 20.16
CA LEU A 37 15.53 -9.86 21.17
C LEU A 37 14.57 -9.75 22.37
N THR A 38 13.76 -8.68 22.41
CA THR A 38 12.80 -8.47 23.50
C THR A 38 11.50 -9.27 23.28
N ASP A 39 11.01 -9.27 22.04
CA ASP A 39 9.75 -9.89 21.64
C ASP A 39 9.92 -10.91 20.50
N TYR A 40 11.16 -11.09 20.01
CA TYR A 40 11.52 -11.94 18.88
C TYR A 40 10.84 -11.54 17.57
N SER A 41 10.34 -10.32 17.47
CA SER A 41 9.86 -9.81 16.20
C SER A 41 10.99 -9.68 15.19
N MET A 42 10.68 -9.94 13.90
CA MET A 42 11.68 -9.96 12.84
C MET A 42 11.29 -9.03 11.70
N ARG A 43 12.28 -8.26 11.24
CA ARG A 43 12.17 -7.47 10.01
C ARG A 43 13.13 -8.02 8.98
N LEU A 44 12.62 -8.36 7.80
CA LEU A 44 13.40 -8.93 6.72
C LEU A 44 13.55 -7.94 5.57
N LEU A 45 14.76 -7.86 5.05
CA LEU A 45 15.06 -7.28 3.74
C LEU A 45 15.56 -8.43 2.87
N GLU A 46 14.80 -8.79 1.84
CA GLU A 46 15.10 -9.96 1.02
C GLU A 46 14.72 -9.76 -0.44
N LYS A 47 15.33 -10.54 -1.31
CA LYS A 47 15.04 -10.60 -2.74
C LYS A 47 14.31 -11.91 -3.05
N LYS A 48 13.60 -11.89 -4.19
CA LYS A 48 13.02 -13.13 -4.72
C LYS A 48 14.07 -13.87 -5.55
N TYR A 49 14.19 -15.17 -5.27
CA TYR A 49 15.02 -16.10 -6.02
C TYR A 49 14.14 -17.07 -6.80
N ASP A 50 14.67 -17.61 -7.89
CA ASP A 50 14.04 -18.70 -8.61
C ASP A 50 14.36 -20.01 -7.86
N ILE A 51 13.35 -20.62 -7.26
CA ILE A 51 13.45 -21.87 -6.52
C ILE A 51 12.49 -22.84 -7.21
N ASP A 52 13.04 -23.88 -7.82
CA ASP A 52 12.28 -24.92 -8.55
C ASP A 52 11.31 -24.35 -9.61
N GLY A 53 11.72 -23.25 -10.29
CA GLY A 53 10.91 -22.59 -11.32
C GLY A 53 9.88 -21.59 -10.78
N HIS A 54 9.86 -21.32 -9.49
CA HIS A 54 8.99 -20.34 -8.85
C HIS A 54 9.80 -19.21 -8.20
N LYS A 55 9.33 -17.95 -8.32
CA LYS A 55 9.98 -16.82 -7.67
C LYS A 55 9.49 -16.67 -6.24
N GLU A 56 10.30 -17.10 -5.30
CA GLU A 56 10.00 -17.06 -3.87
C GLU A 56 11.05 -16.28 -3.07
N PHE A 57 10.65 -15.86 -1.87
CA PHE A 57 11.55 -15.25 -0.90
C PHE A 57 12.30 -16.33 -0.13
N TYR A 58 13.63 -16.37 -0.28
CA TYR A 58 14.44 -17.43 0.31
C TYR A 58 14.53 -17.36 1.83
N LEU A 59 14.77 -16.16 2.38
CA LEU A 59 14.95 -16.03 3.83
C LEU A 59 13.66 -16.33 4.59
N SER A 60 12.54 -15.71 4.19
CA SER A 60 11.26 -15.92 4.88
C SER A 60 10.72 -17.32 4.67
N THR A 61 10.69 -17.80 3.43
CA THR A 61 10.00 -19.06 3.09
C THR A 61 10.84 -20.29 3.43
N VAL A 62 12.14 -20.30 3.05
CA VAL A 62 12.98 -21.50 3.15
C VAL A 62 13.76 -21.52 4.46
N VAL A 63 14.39 -20.41 4.85
CA VAL A 63 15.29 -20.39 6.02
C VAL A 63 14.51 -20.29 7.31
N PHE A 64 13.64 -19.30 7.40
CA PHE A 64 12.90 -19.03 8.63
C PHE A 64 11.54 -19.72 8.70
N GLN A 65 11.00 -20.16 7.57
CA GLN A 65 9.66 -20.78 7.46
C GLN A 65 8.57 -19.89 8.10
N TYR A 66 8.66 -18.59 7.85
CA TYR A 66 7.77 -17.58 8.37
C TYR A 66 6.86 -17.06 7.29
N THR A 67 5.58 -16.87 7.63
CA THR A 67 4.69 -16.07 6.82
C THR A 67 4.94 -14.60 7.13
N THR A 68 5.46 -13.85 6.16
CA THR A 68 5.71 -12.42 6.34
C THR A 68 4.40 -11.64 6.30
N ALA A 69 4.17 -10.78 7.29
CA ALA A 69 3.07 -9.83 7.22
C ALA A 69 3.25 -8.93 5.99
N GLN A 70 2.20 -8.78 5.20
CA GLN A 70 2.26 -7.91 4.03
C GLN A 70 2.46 -6.45 4.45
N PRO A 71 3.28 -5.67 3.72
CA PRO A 71 3.45 -4.25 4.03
C PRO A 71 2.13 -3.49 4.00
N GLU A 72 1.91 -2.59 4.95
CA GLU A 72 0.70 -1.77 5.07
C GLU A 72 0.32 -1.07 3.75
N LYS A 73 1.34 -0.63 2.99
CA LYS A 73 1.15 -0.05 1.66
C LYS A 73 0.47 -1.01 0.68
N LYS A 74 0.85 -2.31 0.71
CA LYS A 74 0.27 -3.32 -0.18
C LYS A 74 -1.13 -3.71 0.25
N LYS A 75 -1.36 -3.83 1.57
CA LYS A 75 -2.70 -4.10 2.11
C LYS A 75 -3.67 -2.99 1.73
N LEU A 76 -3.29 -1.72 1.95
CA LEU A 76 -4.12 -0.58 1.58
C LEU A 76 -4.40 -0.54 0.08
N GLN A 77 -3.40 -0.81 -0.76
CA GLN A 77 -3.57 -0.86 -2.20
C GLN A 77 -4.55 -1.98 -2.61
N ALA A 78 -4.44 -3.16 -2.03
CA ALA A 78 -5.34 -4.27 -2.30
C ALA A 78 -6.78 -3.98 -1.85
N ILE A 79 -6.98 -3.33 -0.69
CA ILE A 79 -8.32 -2.87 -0.23
C ILE A 79 -8.90 -1.86 -1.22
N GLN A 80 -8.09 -0.91 -1.67
CA GLN A 80 -8.53 0.10 -2.65
C GLN A 80 -8.88 -0.53 -3.99
N GLU A 81 -8.06 -1.46 -4.50
CA GLU A 81 -8.32 -2.19 -5.74
C GLU A 81 -9.59 -3.04 -5.65
N ALA A 82 -9.80 -3.75 -4.53
CA ALA A 82 -11.01 -4.54 -4.28
C ALA A 82 -12.27 -3.65 -4.29
N ALA A 83 -12.22 -2.50 -3.64
CA ALA A 83 -13.34 -1.56 -3.59
C ALA A 83 -13.63 -0.96 -4.98
N VAL A 84 -12.61 -0.58 -5.75
CA VAL A 84 -12.77 -0.07 -7.12
C VAL A 84 -13.40 -1.12 -8.02
N GLN A 85 -12.91 -2.36 -7.98
CA GLN A 85 -13.44 -3.45 -8.79
C GLN A 85 -14.90 -3.76 -8.42
N ALA A 86 -15.22 -3.79 -7.13
CA ALA A 86 -16.58 -4.04 -6.65
C ALA A 86 -17.58 -2.97 -7.13
N VAL A 87 -17.16 -1.70 -7.14
CA VAL A 87 -18.01 -0.62 -7.68
C VAL A 87 -18.13 -0.73 -9.20
N GLN A 88 -17.04 -0.93 -9.92
CA GLN A 88 -17.05 -1.00 -11.39
C GLN A 88 -17.89 -2.15 -11.93
N GLU A 89 -17.99 -3.28 -11.20
CA GLU A 89 -18.78 -4.43 -11.60
C GLU A 89 -20.28 -4.11 -11.74
N ASN A 90 -20.82 -3.29 -10.85
CA ASN A 90 -22.25 -2.96 -10.80
C ASN A 90 -22.58 -1.52 -11.21
N TYR A 91 -21.58 -0.65 -11.25
CA TYR A 91 -21.72 0.79 -11.52
C TYR A 91 -20.73 1.22 -12.62
N ALA A 92 -20.74 0.53 -13.76
CA ALA A 92 -19.76 0.71 -14.84
C ALA A 92 -19.71 2.15 -15.42
N GLU A 93 -20.80 2.92 -15.33
CA GLU A 93 -20.88 4.29 -15.84
C GLU A 93 -20.47 5.36 -14.80
N THR A 94 -20.03 4.96 -13.59
CA THR A 94 -19.62 5.92 -12.57
C THR A 94 -18.28 6.55 -12.95
N PRO A 95 -18.24 7.87 -13.19
CA PRO A 95 -16.99 8.55 -13.50
C PRO A 95 -16.07 8.59 -12.27
N HIS A 96 -14.77 8.49 -12.52
CA HIS A 96 -13.73 8.68 -11.48
C HIS A 96 -13.84 7.77 -10.24
N VAL A 97 -14.35 6.54 -10.37
CA VAL A 97 -14.52 5.58 -9.25
C VAL A 97 -13.25 5.45 -8.42
N GLU A 98 -12.08 5.36 -9.03
CA GLU A 98 -10.79 5.27 -8.32
C GLU A 98 -10.56 6.46 -7.38
N ALA A 99 -10.92 7.66 -7.81
CA ALA A 99 -10.78 8.88 -7.01
C ALA A 99 -11.80 8.92 -5.87
N GLN A 100 -13.04 8.52 -6.13
CA GLN A 100 -14.11 8.46 -5.11
C GLN A 100 -13.77 7.46 -4.02
N VAL A 101 -13.36 6.24 -4.39
CA VAL A 101 -12.92 5.20 -3.44
C VAL A 101 -11.67 5.67 -2.67
N ALA A 102 -10.72 6.33 -3.33
CA ALA A 102 -9.54 6.86 -2.65
C ALA A 102 -9.92 7.91 -1.60
N MET A 103 -10.85 8.82 -1.93
CA MET A 103 -11.33 9.84 -1.00
C MET A 103 -12.12 9.22 0.17
N MET A 104 -12.99 8.26 -0.10
CA MET A 104 -13.71 7.51 0.93
C MET A 104 -12.74 6.88 1.95
N ILE A 105 -11.70 6.20 1.47
CA ILE A 105 -10.67 5.60 2.32
C ILE A 105 -9.83 6.68 3.06
N ALA A 106 -9.55 7.82 2.41
CA ALA A 106 -8.82 8.92 3.04
C ALA A 106 -9.61 9.54 4.20
N ASN A 107 -10.91 9.79 3.99
CA ASN A 107 -11.80 10.31 5.03
C ASN A 107 -11.90 9.35 6.21
N GLN A 108 -12.07 8.05 5.94
CA GLN A 108 -12.07 7.03 6.98
C GLN A 108 -10.76 7.04 7.79
N ALA A 109 -9.61 7.11 7.12
CA ALA A 109 -8.32 7.17 7.79
C ALA A 109 -8.18 8.44 8.65
N ALA A 110 -8.67 9.59 8.16
CA ALA A 110 -8.63 10.86 8.91
C ALA A 110 -9.48 10.80 10.18
N ASP A 111 -10.66 10.17 10.13
CA ASP A 111 -11.59 10.04 11.25
C ASP A 111 -11.17 8.98 12.27
N ASN A 112 -10.26 8.05 11.91
CA ASN A 112 -9.86 6.89 12.73
C ASN A 112 -8.35 6.84 13.00
N ASP A 113 -7.73 7.92 13.45
CA ASP A 113 -6.31 7.97 13.82
C ASP A 113 -5.35 7.41 12.76
N ASN A 114 -5.61 7.69 11.51
CA ASN A 114 -4.89 7.19 10.33
C ASN A 114 -5.00 5.66 10.14
N GLN A 115 -6.07 5.05 10.60
CA GLN A 115 -6.32 3.62 10.43
C GLN A 115 -7.49 3.37 9.48
N VAL A 116 -7.35 2.33 8.65
CA VAL A 116 -8.37 1.88 7.71
C VAL A 116 -8.79 0.47 8.06
N SER A 117 -10.05 0.29 8.37
CA SER A 117 -10.67 -1.00 8.65
C SER A 117 -11.45 -1.50 7.43
N ILE A 118 -11.27 -2.76 7.07
CA ILE A 118 -12.02 -3.41 5.98
C ILE A 118 -13.53 -3.34 6.23
N GLN A 119 -13.95 -3.55 7.46
CA GLN A 119 -15.38 -3.50 7.84
C GLN A 119 -15.99 -2.13 7.63
N GLN A 120 -15.25 -1.06 7.97
CA GLN A 120 -15.73 0.30 7.77
C GLN A 120 -15.75 0.68 6.28
N VAL A 121 -14.75 0.23 5.48
CA VAL A 121 -14.76 0.41 4.02
C VAL A 121 -15.97 -0.29 3.42
N ARG A 122 -16.25 -1.52 3.85
CA ARG A 122 -17.44 -2.27 3.43
C ARG A 122 -18.74 -1.53 3.77
N GLN A 123 -18.86 -1.00 4.99
CA GLN A 123 -20.03 -0.26 5.42
C GLN A 123 -20.24 1.01 4.58
N GLN A 124 -19.19 1.77 4.32
CA GLN A 124 -19.30 2.95 3.45
C GLN A 124 -19.67 2.58 2.01
N LEU A 125 -19.13 1.47 1.48
CA LEU A 125 -19.54 0.96 0.17
C LEU A 125 -21.02 0.59 0.17
N GLU A 126 -21.53 -0.02 1.23
CA GLU A 126 -22.96 -0.37 1.34
C GLU A 126 -23.86 0.87 1.38
N GLU A 127 -23.39 1.97 1.98
CA GLU A 127 -24.12 3.24 2.04
C GLU A 127 -24.11 3.99 0.69
N GLU A 128 -22.93 4.06 0.02
CA GLU A 128 -22.78 4.84 -1.23
C GLU A 128 -23.06 3.99 -2.49
N TYR A 129 -22.72 2.70 -2.46
CA TYR A 129 -22.84 1.75 -3.56
C TYR A 129 -23.39 0.41 -3.06
N PRO A 130 -24.68 0.30 -2.73
CA PRO A 130 -25.24 -0.88 -2.06
C PRO A 130 -24.96 -2.22 -2.76
N LEU A 131 -24.86 -2.24 -4.09
CA LEU A 131 -24.58 -3.46 -4.86
C LEU A 131 -23.10 -3.84 -4.86
N ALA A 132 -22.20 -2.97 -4.39
CA ALA A 132 -20.76 -3.23 -4.36
C ALA A 132 -20.31 -3.95 -3.08
N ALA A 133 -21.11 -3.96 -2.01
CA ALA A 133 -20.72 -4.54 -0.73
C ALA A 133 -20.41 -6.05 -0.81
N VAL A 134 -21.25 -6.82 -1.49
CA VAL A 134 -21.05 -8.27 -1.65
C VAL A 134 -19.86 -8.59 -2.55
N PRO A 135 -19.73 -8.00 -3.76
CA PRO A 135 -18.51 -8.16 -4.57
C PRO A 135 -17.22 -7.75 -3.83
N PHE A 136 -17.27 -6.72 -3.01
CA PHE A 136 -16.11 -6.31 -2.20
C PHE A 136 -15.67 -7.43 -1.24
N ASP A 137 -16.61 -8.05 -0.52
CA ASP A 137 -16.32 -9.18 0.35
C ASP A 137 -15.64 -10.32 -0.43
N ASP A 138 -16.13 -10.65 -1.62
CA ASP A 138 -15.56 -11.66 -2.51
C ASP A 138 -14.13 -11.32 -2.97
N TYR A 139 -13.85 -10.06 -3.30
CA TYR A 139 -12.50 -9.62 -3.71
C TYR A 139 -11.53 -9.62 -2.53
N VAL A 140 -11.99 -9.26 -1.33
CA VAL A 140 -11.19 -9.33 -0.10
C VAL A 140 -10.84 -10.77 0.23
N GLU A 141 -11.81 -11.71 0.14
CA GLU A 141 -11.58 -13.13 0.44
C GLU A 141 -10.63 -13.80 -0.55
N LYS A 142 -10.67 -13.41 -1.81
CA LYS A 142 -9.78 -13.92 -2.87
C LYS A 142 -8.37 -13.30 -2.84
N SER A 143 -8.15 -12.28 -2.02
CA SER A 143 -6.87 -11.58 -1.96
C SER A 143 -5.86 -12.30 -1.09
N ASP A 144 -4.71 -12.65 -1.64
CA ASP A 144 -3.56 -13.19 -0.89
C ASP A 144 -2.88 -12.14 0.01
N VAL A 145 -3.27 -10.87 -0.10
CA VAL A 145 -2.64 -9.72 0.58
C VAL A 145 -3.46 -9.24 1.76
N ILE A 146 -4.78 -9.39 1.68
CA ILE A 146 -5.73 -8.93 2.69
C ILE A 146 -6.11 -10.14 3.56
N ASP A 147 -5.86 -10.01 4.85
CA ASP A 147 -6.44 -10.91 5.83
C ASP A 147 -7.70 -10.23 6.40
N SER A 148 -8.87 -10.78 6.17
CA SER A 148 -10.16 -10.23 6.62
C SER A 148 -10.27 -10.16 8.16
N ALA A 149 -9.48 -10.96 8.88
CA ALA A 149 -9.36 -10.95 10.34
C ALA A 149 -8.25 -10.01 10.83
N ALA A 150 -7.52 -9.36 9.92
CA ALA A 150 -6.36 -8.55 10.27
C ALA A 150 -6.73 -7.24 10.99
N GLN A 151 -5.78 -6.77 11.75
CA GLN A 151 -5.78 -5.44 12.35
C GLN A 151 -5.98 -4.35 11.28
N PRO A 152 -6.60 -3.20 11.65
CA PRO A 152 -6.72 -2.07 10.75
C PRO A 152 -5.37 -1.68 10.13
N VAL A 153 -5.40 -1.26 8.87
CA VAL A 153 -4.23 -0.84 8.11
C VAL A 153 -3.85 0.58 8.49
N THR A 154 -2.60 0.79 8.91
CA THR A 154 -2.11 2.14 9.23
C THR A 154 -1.71 2.88 7.96
N VAL A 155 -2.27 4.08 7.77
CA VAL A 155 -2.01 4.94 6.61
C VAL A 155 -1.20 6.16 7.03
N THR A 156 -0.11 6.44 6.33
CA THR A 156 0.68 7.64 6.65
C THR A 156 -0.06 8.93 6.24
N PRO A 157 0.08 10.05 7.00
CA PRO A 157 -0.55 11.32 6.66
C PRO A 157 -0.18 11.83 5.24
N ALA A 158 1.04 11.54 4.79
CA ALA A 158 1.48 11.89 3.44
C ALA A 158 0.71 11.11 2.36
N ARG A 159 0.28 9.89 2.65
CA ARG A 159 -0.52 9.09 1.73
C ARG A 159 -1.98 9.56 1.72
N ILE A 160 -2.55 9.87 2.87
CA ILE A 160 -3.90 10.46 2.97
C ILE A 160 -3.98 11.69 2.08
N ARG A 161 -3.06 12.65 2.24
CA ARG A 161 -3.01 13.87 1.40
C ARG A 161 -2.90 13.61 -0.10
N ARG A 162 -2.29 12.49 -0.50
CA ARG A 162 -2.22 12.09 -1.92
C ARG A 162 -3.54 11.52 -2.43
N MET A 163 -4.30 10.88 -1.56
CA MET A 163 -5.62 10.33 -1.89
C MET A 163 -6.68 11.43 -1.98
N GLU A 164 -6.53 12.50 -1.19
CA GLU A 164 -7.39 13.69 -1.21
C GLU A 164 -7.21 14.55 -2.47
N SER A 165 -6.23 14.29 -3.31
CA SER A 165 -5.97 15.11 -4.49
C SER A 165 -5.41 14.29 -5.64
N ARG A 166 -5.81 14.63 -6.87
CA ARG A 166 -5.30 14.07 -8.11
C ARG A 166 -4.35 15.05 -8.80
N SER A 167 -3.14 14.60 -9.12
CA SER A 167 -2.20 15.37 -9.95
C SER A 167 -2.34 14.97 -11.40
N LEU A 168 -2.60 15.94 -12.25
CA LEU A 168 -2.61 15.80 -13.71
C LEU A 168 -1.39 16.48 -14.28
N ARG A 169 -0.71 15.82 -15.20
CA ARG A 169 0.46 16.39 -15.88
C ARG A 169 0.21 16.41 -17.37
N THR A 170 0.32 17.59 -17.97
CA THR A 170 0.24 17.74 -19.42
C THR A 170 1.53 17.29 -20.11
N ALA A 171 1.46 16.99 -21.40
CA ALA A 171 2.64 16.65 -22.22
C ALA A 171 3.73 17.74 -22.16
N ASN A 172 3.32 19.00 -22.00
CA ASN A 172 4.21 20.17 -21.92
C ASN A 172 4.77 20.43 -20.51
N GLY A 173 4.48 19.53 -19.53
CA GLY A 173 5.03 19.62 -18.20
C GLY A 173 4.27 20.49 -17.21
N ILE A 174 3.08 21.00 -17.57
CA ILE A 174 2.19 21.69 -16.62
C ILE A 174 1.62 20.64 -15.66
N GLU A 175 1.73 20.89 -14.37
CA GLU A 175 1.14 20.05 -13.33
C GLU A 175 -0.02 20.79 -12.69
N VAL A 176 -1.19 20.15 -12.70
CA VAL A 176 -2.41 20.66 -12.05
C VAL A 176 -2.78 19.70 -10.95
N LYS A 177 -2.87 20.18 -9.71
CA LYS A 177 -3.31 19.40 -8.56
C LYS A 177 -4.76 19.79 -8.23
N ILE A 178 -5.65 18.84 -8.34
CA ILE A 178 -7.08 19.02 -8.14
C ILE A 178 -7.49 18.25 -6.89
N PRO A 179 -8.14 18.90 -5.89
CA PRO A 179 -8.80 18.19 -4.80
C PRO A 179 -9.79 17.17 -5.35
N THR A 180 -9.83 15.98 -4.80
CA THR A 180 -10.69 14.89 -5.28
C THR A 180 -12.17 15.24 -5.19
N GLU A 181 -12.55 16.04 -4.17
CA GLU A 181 -13.90 16.57 -3.99
C GLU A 181 -14.42 17.35 -5.21
N LEU A 182 -13.51 18.09 -5.86
CA LEU A 182 -13.86 18.92 -7.04
C LEU A 182 -13.93 18.12 -8.34
N LEU A 183 -13.41 16.89 -8.39
CA LEU A 183 -13.50 16.03 -9.58
C LEU A 183 -14.93 15.56 -9.88
N ASN A 184 -15.79 15.56 -8.88
CA ASN A 184 -17.20 15.18 -9.01
C ASN A 184 -18.13 16.38 -9.17
N ALA A 185 -17.59 17.60 -9.04
CA ALA A 185 -18.35 18.83 -9.17
C ALA A 185 -18.19 19.38 -10.60
N GLU A 186 -19.06 18.97 -11.54
CA GLU A 186 -19.10 19.51 -12.91
C GLU A 186 -19.19 21.05 -12.95
N SER A 187 -19.60 21.65 -11.84
CA SER A 187 -19.65 23.10 -11.67
C SER A 187 -18.27 23.74 -11.54
N GLU A 188 -17.25 23.02 -11.09
CA GLU A 188 -15.93 23.57 -10.77
C GLU A 188 -14.84 23.08 -11.75
N VAL A 189 -14.85 21.80 -12.08
CA VAL A 189 -13.85 21.19 -12.96
C VAL A 189 -14.54 20.29 -13.99
N GLU A 190 -14.23 20.51 -15.27
CA GLU A 190 -14.82 19.76 -16.37
C GLU A 190 -13.74 19.22 -17.30
N PHE A 191 -13.86 17.94 -17.65
CA PHE A 191 -13.01 17.28 -18.63
C PHE A 191 -13.72 17.23 -19.98
N LEU A 192 -13.20 17.96 -20.95
CA LEU A 192 -13.74 17.99 -22.30
C LEU A 192 -12.93 17.03 -23.18
N HIS A 193 -13.60 16.03 -23.73
CA HIS A 193 -13.01 15.08 -24.66
C HIS A 193 -13.25 15.53 -26.09
N ALA A 194 -12.20 15.68 -26.87
CA ALA A 194 -12.28 15.99 -28.27
C ALA A 194 -12.24 14.71 -29.14
N ASP A 195 -12.74 14.77 -30.36
CA ASP A 195 -12.81 13.63 -31.28
C ASP A 195 -11.41 13.10 -31.70
N ASP A 196 -10.36 13.90 -31.52
CA ASP A 196 -8.96 13.51 -31.78
C ASP A 196 -8.31 12.75 -30.61
N GLY A 197 -9.08 12.48 -29.54
CA GLY A 197 -8.61 11.82 -28.32
C GLY A 197 -7.89 12.75 -27.35
N SER A 198 -7.80 14.04 -27.63
CA SER A 198 -7.26 15.02 -26.69
C SER A 198 -8.26 15.31 -25.55
N ILE A 199 -7.72 15.59 -24.35
CA ILE A 199 -8.52 15.96 -23.19
C ILE A 199 -8.14 17.36 -22.77
N SER A 200 -9.15 18.23 -22.69
CA SER A 200 -9.01 19.59 -22.15
C SER A 200 -9.58 19.65 -20.76
N LEU A 201 -8.91 20.39 -19.87
CA LEU A 201 -9.36 20.65 -18.50
C LEU A 201 -9.88 22.08 -18.44
N LEU A 202 -11.16 22.22 -18.09
CA LEU A 202 -11.78 23.51 -17.83
C LEU A 202 -11.97 23.69 -16.33
N ILE A 203 -11.35 24.72 -15.76
CA ILE A 203 -11.49 25.10 -14.36
C ILE A 203 -12.33 26.37 -14.34
N LYS A 204 -13.47 26.31 -13.62
CA LYS A 204 -14.43 27.39 -13.50
C LYS A 204 -14.20 28.16 -12.19
N ASN A 205 -14.73 29.35 -12.09
CA ASN A 205 -14.72 30.18 -10.86
C ASN A 205 -13.32 30.52 -10.32
N VAL A 206 -12.35 30.72 -11.21
CA VAL A 206 -10.98 31.11 -10.83
C VAL A 206 -10.97 32.58 -10.43
N ILE A 207 -10.53 32.86 -9.19
CA ILE A 207 -10.26 34.20 -8.67
C ILE A 207 -8.75 34.46 -8.81
N LEU A 208 -8.39 35.52 -9.55
CA LEU A 208 -7.00 35.96 -9.76
C LEU A 208 -6.67 37.11 -8.79
#